data_f39cfa1c30d441c28a05d7eb1f160e01
#
_entry.id   f39cfa1c30d441c28a05d7eb1f160e01
#
_cell.length_a   1.000
_cell.length_b   1.000
_cell.length_c   1.000
_cell.angle_alpha   90.00
_cell.angle_beta   90.00
_cell.angle_gamma   90.00
#
_symmetry.space_group_name_H-M   'P 1'
#
loop_
_entity.id
_entity.type
_entity.pdbx_description
1 polymer ?
#
loop_
_entity_poly.entity_id
_entity_poly.type
_entity_poly.pdbx_seq_one_letter_code
_entity_poly.pdbx_strand_id
1 'polypeptide(L)'
;MNAKVENQIARMKNQTVGVEVEMNSITREQAARTVAKFFGTTAWNAAREYGYCSWACKDTDGRVWKFQKDVSIAGPESEKCEMVTPILTYSDIDTLQEIIRILRKAGAKSDATRGCGVHIHIGANGHTPKTLRNLANIMASHESLLTDALALDRNRVARYCRTVDPDFLRELNRKKPTTMARFADVWYTSQNANFGRTQHYNDSRYRMLNYHATFTKGTVEFRLFQFDTPADGKQNGLHAGQLKSYIQLCLALSEMAKEVSGASAKPQQNENPKYAMRTWLLRLGFIGDEFKTARDILTKRLPGDAAFRTARV
;
A
#
# COMPACT_ATOMS: atom_id res chain seq x y z
N MET A 1 -10.29 25.64 -6.41
CA MET A 1 -10.59 24.51 -5.48
C MET A 1 -11.10 25.13 -4.16
N ASN A 2 -11.92 24.45 -3.37
CA ASN A 2 -12.36 24.97 -2.07
C ASN A 2 -11.20 24.84 -1.06
N ALA A 3 -10.94 25.88 -0.24
CA ALA A 3 -9.87 25.93 0.75
C ALA A 3 -9.81 24.71 1.69
N LYS A 4 -10.98 24.11 2.01
CA LYS A 4 -11.04 22.88 2.80
C LYS A 4 -10.36 21.71 2.09
N VAL A 5 -10.59 21.54 0.80
CA VAL A 5 -9.97 20.47 -0.01
C VAL A 5 -8.49 20.71 -0.20
N GLU A 6 -8.07 21.95 -0.41
CA GLU A 6 -6.66 22.32 -0.52
C GLU A 6 -5.89 21.99 0.76
N ASN A 7 -6.47 22.33 1.91
CA ASN A 7 -5.90 21.98 3.21
C ASN A 7 -5.83 20.46 3.45
N GLN A 8 -6.85 19.69 3.03
CA GLN A 8 -6.85 18.22 3.10
C GLN A 8 -5.70 17.65 2.26
N ILE A 9 -5.56 18.12 1.02
CA ILE A 9 -4.48 17.69 0.10
C ILE A 9 -3.10 18.07 0.70
N ALA A 10 -2.94 19.27 1.24
CA ALA A 10 -1.70 19.69 1.86
C ALA A 10 -1.31 18.78 3.03
N ARG A 11 -2.24 18.47 3.95
CA ARG A 11 -1.99 17.55 5.06
C ARG A 11 -1.71 16.12 4.59
N MET A 12 -2.42 15.63 3.57
CA MET A 12 -2.14 14.36 2.94
C MET A 12 -0.67 14.29 2.46
N LYS A 13 -0.18 15.33 1.80
CA LYS A 13 1.18 15.41 1.25
C LYS A 13 2.27 15.56 2.32
N ASN A 14 1.94 16.02 3.51
CA ASN A 14 2.91 16.18 4.63
C ASN A 14 3.21 14.86 5.37
N GLN A 15 2.55 13.76 5.02
CA GLN A 15 2.80 12.46 5.63
C GLN A 15 4.04 11.79 5.01
N THR A 16 4.70 10.95 5.81
CA THR A 16 5.80 10.11 5.32
C THR A 16 5.28 8.79 4.78
N VAL A 17 6.00 8.24 3.80
CA VAL A 17 5.68 6.97 3.17
C VAL A 17 6.91 6.09 3.01
N GLY A 18 6.76 4.79 3.24
CA GLY A 18 7.71 3.75 2.86
C GLY A 18 7.04 2.78 1.89
N VAL A 19 7.81 2.21 0.98
CA VAL A 19 7.28 1.30 -0.04
C VAL A 19 8.14 0.05 -0.13
N GLU A 20 7.49 -1.11 -0.15
CA GLU A 20 8.09 -2.40 -0.48
C GLU A 20 7.52 -2.85 -1.83
N VAL A 21 8.38 -3.15 -2.80
CA VAL A 21 8.00 -3.62 -4.14
C VAL A 21 8.66 -4.96 -4.41
N GLU A 22 7.86 -6.00 -4.45
CA GLU A 22 8.30 -7.34 -4.79
C GLU A 22 8.43 -7.51 -6.30
N MET A 23 9.52 -8.15 -6.76
CA MET A 23 9.81 -8.39 -8.17
C MET A 23 10.67 -9.63 -8.35
N ASN A 24 10.65 -10.19 -9.55
CA ASN A 24 11.58 -11.24 -9.95
C ASN A 24 12.27 -10.93 -11.30
N SER A 25 12.97 -11.90 -11.87
CA SER A 25 13.73 -11.78 -13.14
C SER A 25 14.83 -10.71 -13.09
N ILE A 26 15.25 -10.34 -11.90
CA ILE A 26 16.37 -9.45 -11.62
C ILE A 26 17.03 -9.88 -10.32
N THR A 27 18.36 -9.87 -10.26
CA THR A 27 19.05 -10.14 -9.00
C THR A 27 19.05 -8.91 -8.11
N ARG A 28 19.16 -9.11 -6.79
CA ARG A 28 19.27 -8.01 -5.81
C ARG A 28 20.46 -7.09 -6.10
N GLU A 29 21.59 -7.67 -6.49
CA GLU A 29 22.77 -6.92 -6.92
C GLU A 29 22.50 -6.08 -8.16
N GLN A 30 21.91 -6.67 -9.20
CA GLN A 30 21.60 -5.95 -10.44
C GLN A 30 20.59 -4.81 -10.18
N ALA A 31 19.58 -5.04 -9.35
CA ALA A 31 18.61 -4.01 -8.96
C ALA A 31 19.30 -2.86 -8.20
N ALA A 32 20.12 -3.18 -7.19
CA ALA A 32 20.87 -2.20 -6.41
C ALA A 32 21.82 -1.37 -7.29
N ARG A 33 22.58 -2.01 -8.18
CA ARG A 33 23.51 -1.33 -9.12
C ARG A 33 22.75 -0.44 -10.12
N THR A 34 21.57 -0.87 -10.58
CA THR A 34 20.72 -0.08 -11.49
C THR A 34 20.25 1.21 -10.81
N VAL A 35 19.80 1.12 -9.55
CA VAL A 35 19.35 2.29 -8.79
C VAL A 35 20.52 3.16 -8.34
N ALA A 36 21.65 2.57 -7.93
CA ALA A 36 22.87 3.31 -7.61
C ALA A 36 23.35 4.15 -8.81
N LYS A 37 23.34 3.57 -10.01
CA LYS A 37 23.69 4.29 -11.25
C LYS A 37 22.76 5.48 -11.52
N PHE A 38 21.48 5.34 -11.24
CA PHE A 38 20.50 6.42 -11.38
C PHE A 38 20.82 7.60 -10.45
N PHE A 39 21.23 7.31 -9.21
CA PHE A 39 21.60 8.33 -8.22
C PHE A 39 23.06 8.83 -8.36
N GLY A 40 23.87 8.23 -9.23
CA GLY A 40 25.30 8.55 -9.32
C GLY A 40 26.10 8.05 -8.11
N THR A 41 25.65 6.99 -7.46
CA THR A 41 26.25 6.38 -6.26
C THR A 41 26.74 4.96 -6.53
N THR A 42 27.17 4.25 -5.47
CA THR A 42 27.62 2.87 -5.55
C THR A 42 26.71 1.93 -4.77
N ALA A 43 26.53 0.71 -5.28
CA ALA A 43 25.85 -0.36 -4.56
C ALA A 43 26.85 -1.23 -3.79
N TRP A 44 26.41 -1.80 -2.67
CA TRP A 44 27.23 -2.72 -1.87
C TRP A 44 26.41 -3.94 -1.41
N ASN A 45 27.14 -5.03 -1.12
CA ASN A 45 26.54 -6.19 -0.47
C ASN A 45 26.26 -5.85 1.00
N ALA A 46 24.99 -5.78 1.34
CA ALA A 46 24.52 -5.37 2.65
C ALA A 46 23.99 -6.55 3.50
N ALA A 47 24.28 -7.79 3.11
CA ALA A 47 23.76 -8.99 3.78
C ALA A 47 24.16 -9.09 5.25
N ARG A 48 25.37 -8.61 5.62
CA ARG A 48 25.81 -8.56 7.03
C ARG A 48 25.09 -7.52 7.87
N GLU A 49 24.65 -6.43 7.23
CA GLU A 49 24.03 -5.28 7.89
C GLU A 49 22.51 -5.45 8.04
N TYR A 50 21.84 -5.95 7.01
CA TYR A 50 20.37 -6.04 6.96
C TYR A 50 19.82 -7.46 6.86
N GLY A 51 20.65 -8.49 6.76
CA GLY A 51 20.20 -9.87 6.55
C GLY A 51 19.60 -10.09 5.15
N TYR A 52 18.81 -11.14 4.99
CA TYR A 52 18.01 -11.47 3.79
C TYR A 52 18.79 -11.44 2.46
N CYS A 53 20.09 -11.76 2.48
CA CYS A 53 20.97 -11.65 1.30
C CYS A 53 20.88 -10.30 0.60
N SER A 54 20.79 -9.22 1.36
CA SER A 54 20.52 -7.87 0.88
C SER A 54 21.68 -7.27 0.10
N TRP A 55 21.33 -6.46 -0.89
CA TRP A 55 22.16 -5.44 -1.50
C TRP A 55 21.54 -4.06 -1.20
N ALA A 56 22.35 -3.01 -1.21
CA ALA A 56 21.89 -1.66 -0.94
C ALA A 56 22.62 -0.63 -1.79
N CYS A 57 22.01 0.55 -1.91
CA CYS A 57 22.64 1.75 -2.42
C CYS A 57 22.11 2.98 -1.65
N LYS A 58 22.80 4.11 -1.78
CA LYS A 58 22.34 5.39 -1.25
C LYS A 58 21.77 6.25 -2.38
N ASP A 59 20.78 7.08 -2.06
CA ASP A 59 20.39 8.19 -2.93
C ASP A 59 21.30 9.42 -2.70
N THR A 60 21.00 10.51 -3.38
CA THR A 60 21.75 11.77 -3.28
C THR A 60 21.69 12.41 -1.90
N ASP A 61 20.68 12.09 -1.09
CA ASP A 61 20.50 12.58 0.27
C ASP A 61 21.14 11.63 1.31
N GLY A 62 21.77 10.55 0.85
CA GLY A 62 22.42 9.56 1.71
C GLY A 62 21.44 8.54 2.32
N ARG A 63 20.17 8.56 1.94
CA ARG A 63 19.15 7.61 2.43
C ARG A 63 19.38 6.24 1.77
N VAL A 64 19.18 5.15 2.52
CA VAL A 64 19.51 3.78 2.08
C VAL A 64 18.29 3.13 1.40
N TRP A 65 18.48 2.69 0.17
CA TRP A 65 17.57 1.83 -0.59
C TRP A 65 18.08 0.40 -0.49
N LYS A 66 17.20 -0.54 -0.08
CA LYS A 66 17.56 -1.95 0.12
C LYS A 66 16.87 -2.83 -0.93
N PHE A 67 17.58 -3.87 -1.33
CA PHE A 67 17.10 -4.91 -2.23
C PHE A 67 17.34 -6.25 -1.52
N GLN A 68 16.30 -6.83 -0.99
CA GLN A 68 16.37 -8.00 -0.13
C GLN A 68 15.64 -9.20 -0.73
N LYS A 69 15.92 -10.40 -0.20
CA LYS A 69 15.25 -11.62 -0.61
C LYS A 69 13.89 -11.69 0.11
N ASP A 70 12.81 -11.92 -0.64
CA ASP A 70 11.55 -12.40 -0.08
C ASP A 70 11.26 -13.81 -0.63
N VAL A 71 10.98 -14.76 0.28
CA VAL A 71 10.76 -16.16 -0.06
C VAL A 71 9.43 -16.41 -0.76
N SER A 72 8.46 -15.52 -0.61
CA SER A 72 7.13 -15.63 -1.22
C SER A 72 7.13 -15.42 -2.73
N ILE A 73 8.14 -14.71 -3.24
CA ILE A 73 8.29 -14.41 -4.67
C ILE A 73 8.61 -15.71 -5.43
N ALA A 74 7.94 -15.93 -6.55
CA ALA A 74 8.18 -17.08 -7.41
C ALA A 74 9.46 -16.91 -8.27
N GLY A 75 10.09 -18.03 -8.62
CA GLY A 75 11.28 -18.05 -9.48
C GLY A 75 12.56 -18.47 -8.76
N PRO A 76 13.72 -18.37 -9.44
CA PRO A 76 15.01 -18.73 -8.86
C PRO A 76 15.37 -17.88 -7.64
N GLU A 77 15.98 -18.48 -6.64
CA GLU A 77 16.36 -17.83 -5.38
C GLU A 77 17.24 -16.58 -5.57
N SER A 78 18.09 -16.58 -6.60
CA SER A 78 18.93 -15.44 -6.96
C SER A 78 18.16 -14.24 -7.50
N GLU A 79 16.98 -14.48 -8.09
CA GLU A 79 16.14 -13.50 -8.76
C GLU A 79 14.94 -13.03 -7.93
N LYS A 80 14.78 -13.57 -6.72
CA LYS A 80 13.76 -13.05 -5.77
C LYS A 80 14.27 -11.75 -5.18
N CYS A 81 13.60 -10.66 -5.48
CA CYS A 81 14.03 -9.31 -5.10
C CYS A 81 12.85 -8.47 -4.59
N GLU A 82 12.96 -7.98 -3.39
CA GLU A 82 12.09 -6.97 -2.83
C GLU A 82 12.87 -5.66 -2.68
N MET A 83 12.42 -4.61 -3.33
CA MET A 83 12.94 -3.26 -3.10
C MET A 83 12.25 -2.65 -1.90
N VAL A 84 13.03 -2.22 -0.90
CA VAL A 84 12.54 -1.48 0.28
C VAL A 84 13.11 -0.08 0.24
N THR A 85 12.23 0.91 0.16
CA THR A 85 12.63 2.32 0.12
C THR A 85 13.07 2.83 1.50
N PRO A 86 13.84 3.90 1.59
CA PRO A 86 13.92 4.71 2.80
C PRO A 86 12.55 5.35 3.11
N ILE A 87 12.49 6.09 4.21
CA ILE A 87 11.34 6.97 4.47
C ILE A 87 11.34 8.07 3.42
N LEU A 88 10.25 8.15 2.68
CA LEU A 88 10.00 9.09 1.59
C LEU A 88 8.96 10.13 1.99
N THR A 89 8.95 11.23 1.27
CA THR A 89 7.92 12.27 1.28
C THR A 89 7.12 12.25 -0.03
N TYR A 90 6.08 13.05 -0.11
CA TYR A 90 5.27 13.14 -1.33
C TYR A 90 6.09 13.61 -2.55
N SER A 91 7.08 14.47 -2.34
CA SER A 91 7.98 14.97 -3.41
C SER A 91 8.90 13.90 -3.98
N ASP A 92 9.16 12.82 -3.26
CA ASP A 92 9.98 11.71 -3.75
C ASP A 92 9.23 10.77 -4.72
N ILE A 93 7.91 10.93 -4.89
CA ILE A 93 7.09 10.00 -5.69
C ILE A 93 7.54 9.98 -7.16
N ASP A 94 7.88 11.12 -7.73
CA ASP A 94 8.31 11.18 -9.13
C ASP A 94 9.68 10.47 -9.32
N THR A 95 10.60 10.62 -8.37
CA THR A 95 11.87 9.85 -8.33
C THR A 95 11.59 8.35 -8.23
N LEU A 96 10.68 7.94 -7.34
CA LEU A 96 10.29 6.53 -7.21
C LEU A 96 9.68 5.99 -8.51
N GLN A 97 8.90 6.78 -9.23
CA GLN A 97 8.36 6.40 -10.54
C GLN A 97 9.48 6.15 -11.58
N GLU A 98 10.52 6.98 -11.60
CA GLU A 98 11.68 6.75 -12.49
C GLU A 98 12.43 5.48 -12.09
N ILE A 99 12.61 5.22 -10.80
CA ILE A 99 13.22 3.97 -10.31
C ILE A 99 12.43 2.75 -10.80
N ILE A 100 11.11 2.77 -10.74
CA ILE A 100 10.27 1.68 -11.27
C ILE A 100 10.47 1.51 -12.78
N ARG A 101 10.61 2.60 -13.54
CA ARG A 101 10.84 2.55 -14.99
C ARG A 101 12.21 1.94 -15.33
N ILE A 102 13.27 2.34 -14.62
CA ILE A 102 14.62 1.80 -14.89
C ILE A 102 14.75 0.34 -14.45
N LEU A 103 14.15 -0.07 -13.33
CA LEU A 103 14.11 -1.48 -12.91
C LEU A 103 13.36 -2.34 -13.92
N ARG A 104 12.20 -1.87 -14.42
CA ARG A 104 11.48 -2.53 -15.50
C ARG A 104 12.34 -2.65 -16.76
N LYS A 105 13.06 -1.59 -17.15
CA LYS A 105 13.98 -1.58 -18.30
C LYS A 105 15.16 -2.54 -18.09
N ALA A 106 15.60 -2.74 -16.84
CA ALA A 106 16.65 -3.69 -16.48
C ALA A 106 16.17 -5.16 -16.46
N GLY A 107 14.89 -5.42 -16.74
CA GLY A 107 14.33 -6.76 -16.85
C GLY A 107 13.47 -7.21 -15.67
N ALA A 108 13.36 -6.41 -14.61
CA ALA A 108 12.52 -6.74 -13.46
C ALA A 108 11.04 -6.91 -13.85
N LYS A 109 10.39 -7.92 -13.24
CA LYS A 109 8.97 -8.25 -13.47
C LYS A 109 8.25 -8.35 -12.12
N SER A 110 7.01 -7.87 -12.08
CA SER A 110 6.20 -7.90 -10.87
C SER A 110 4.71 -7.96 -11.22
N ASP A 111 4.05 -9.01 -10.81
CA ASP A 111 2.60 -9.19 -10.86
C ASP A 111 2.20 -10.33 -9.91
N ALA A 112 0.89 -10.51 -9.70
CA ALA A 112 0.38 -11.53 -8.78
C ALA A 112 0.72 -12.96 -9.19
N THR A 113 0.86 -13.27 -10.48
CA THR A 113 1.21 -14.63 -10.97
C THR A 113 2.63 -15.04 -10.59
N ARG A 114 3.46 -14.05 -10.22
CA ARG A 114 4.83 -14.19 -9.74
C ARG A 114 4.93 -14.21 -8.22
N GLY A 115 3.80 -14.22 -7.51
CA GLY A 115 3.74 -14.07 -6.07
C GLY A 115 4.11 -12.67 -5.58
N CYS A 116 4.17 -11.68 -6.48
CA CYS A 116 4.62 -10.33 -6.15
C CYS A 116 3.48 -9.42 -5.71
N GLY A 117 3.76 -8.60 -4.70
CA GLY A 117 2.88 -7.56 -4.19
C GLY A 117 3.58 -6.22 -4.04
N VAL A 118 2.82 -5.24 -3.59
CA VAL A 118 3.30 -3.92 -3.21
C VAL A 118 2.74 -3.60 -1.84
N HIS A 119 3.61 -3.25 -0.90
CA HIS A 119 3.23 -2.84 0.45
C HIS A 119 3.55 -1.36 0.63
N ILE A 120 2.62 -0.61 1.20
CA ILE A 120 2.76 0.82 1.42
C ILE A 120 2.59 1.11 2.90
N HIS A 121 3.60 1.71 3.49
CA HIS A 121 3.66 2.12 4.88
C HIS A 121 3.44 3.62 4.97
N ILE A 122 2.45 4.05 5.72
CA ILE A 122 2.25 5.46 6.06
C ILE A 122 2.67 5.67 7.50
N GLY A 123 3.47 6.70 7.78
CA GLY A 123 3.88 7.01 9.14
C GLY A 123 2.68 7.14 10.08
N ALA A 124 2.70 6.42 11.20
CA ALA A 124 1.60 6.42 12.16
C ALA A 124 1.55 7.68 13.04
N ASN A 125 2.51 8.58 12.91
CA ASN A 125 2.52 9.85 13.63
C ASN A 125 1.25 10.66 13.37
N GLY A 126 0.65 11.19 14.43
CA GLY A 126 -0.63 11.89 14.34
C GLY A 126 -1.87 10.99 14.33
N HIS A 127 -1.71 9.67 14.29
CA HIS A 127 -2.82 8.74 14.56
C HIS A 127 -3.03 8.53 16.06
N THR A 128 -4.29 8.47 16.45
CA THR A 128 -4.76 8.07 17.77
C THR A 128 -5.53 6.76 17.64
N PRO A 129 -5.85 6.04 18.72
CA PRO A 129 -6.71 4.86 18.66
C PRO A 129 -8.05 5.13 17.97
N LYS A 130 -8.61 6.33 18.14
CA LYS A 130 -9.84 6.76 17.47
C LYS A 130 -9.64 6.86 15.95
N THR A 131 -8.58 7.49 15.49
CA THR A 131 -8.34 7.67 14.05
C THR A 131 -7.94 6.35 13.37
N LEU A 132 -7.21 5.45 14.05
CA LEU A 132 -6.95 4.09 13.57
C LEU A 132 -8.26 3.29 13.47
N ARG A 133 -9.18 3.43 14.45
CA ARG A 133 -10.51 2.82 14.34
C ARG A 133 -11.30 3.37 13.14
N ASN A 134 -11.23 4.67 12.89
CA ASN A 134 -11.85 5.27 11.70
C ASN A 134 -11.27 4.64 10.43
N LEU A 135 -9.95 4.50 10.36
CA LEU A 135 -9.27 3.91 9.19
C LEU A 135 -9.69 2.44 8.98
N ALA A 136 -9.76 1.64 10.05
CA ALA A 136 -10.26 0.27 9.98
C ALA A 136 -11.70 0.21 9.42
N ASN A 137 -12.57 1.10 9.90
CA ASN A 137 -13.95 1.16 9.43
C ASN A 137 -14.06 1.65 7.98
N ILE A 138 -13.27 2.64 7.58
CA ILE A 138 -13.20 3.13 6.19
C ILE A 138 -12.75 1.99 5.27
N MET A 139 -11.68 1.29 5.63
CA MET A 139 -11.21 0.15 4.86
C MET A 139 -12.27 -0.95 4.77
N ALA A 140 -12.81 -1.42 5.88
CA ALA A 140 -13.83 -2.47 5.92
C ALA A 140 -15.05 -2.16 5.02
N SER A 141 -15.48 -0.91 5.01
CA SER A 141 -16.62 -0.48 4.18
C SER A 141 -16.33 -0.43 2.68
N HIS A 142 -15.06 -0.45 2.26
CA HIS A 142 -14.63 -0.30 0.86
C HIS A 142 -13.77 -1.45 0.35
N GLU A 143 -13.45 -2.46 1.14
CA GLU A 143 -12.56 -3.58 0.73
C GLU A 143 -13.08 -4.31 -0.51
N SER A 144 -14.39 -4.57 -0.63
CA SER A 144 -14.98 -5.18 -1.82
C SER A 144 -14.77 -4.30 -3.05
N LEU A 145 -15.10 -3.02 -2.94
CA LEU A 145 -14.93 -2.06 -4.03
C LEU A 145 -13.47 -1.93 -4.48
N LEU A 146 -12.52 -1.95 -3.53
CA LEU A 146 -11.08 -1.93 -3.82
C LEU A 146 -10.62 -3.24 -4.47
N THR A 147 -11.12 -4.39 -4.01
CA THR A 147 -10.82 -5.71 -4.60
C THR A 147 -11.20 -5.73 -6.06
N ASP A 148 -12.40 -5.25 -6.41
CA ASP A 148 -12.88 -5.20 -7.79
C ASP A 148 -12.13 -4.16 -8.62
N ALA A 149 -11.94 -2.95 -8.10
CA ALA A 149 -11.24 -1.86 -8.80
C ALA A 149 -9.79 -2.20 -9.17
N LEU A 150 -9.10 -2.89 -8.28
CA LEU A 150 -7.71 -3.29 -8.43
C LEU A 150 -7.57 -4.70 -9.06
N ALA A 151 -8.68 -5.42 -9.27
CA ALA A 151 -8.70 -6.81 -9.73
C ALA A 151 -7.71 -7.67 -8.91
N LEU A 152 -7.80 -7.60 -7.59
CA LEU A 152 -6.88 -8.28 -6.70
C LEU A 152 -6.91 -9.80 -6.92
N ASP A 153 -5.75 -10.42 -6.96
CA ASP A 153 -5.63 -11.87 -7.08
C ASP A 153 -6.24 -12.58 -5.87
N ARG A 154 -7.12 -13.55 -6.13
CA ARG A 154 -7.85 -14.27 -5.08
C ARG A 154 -6.94 -15.05 -4.13
N ASN A 155 -5.83 -15.61 -4.64
CA ASN A 155 -4.88 -16.35 -3.80
C ASN A 155 -4.11 -15.38 -2.88
N ARG A 156 -3.76 -14.19 -3.38
CA ARG A 156 -3.14 -13.15 -2.54
C ARG A 156 -4.11 -12.70 -1.45
N VAL A 157 -5.37 -12.41 -1.80
CA VAL A 157 -6.39 -12.00 -0.83
C VAL A 157 -6.61 -13.09 0.23
N ALA A 158 -6.61 -14.35 -0.15
CA ALA A 158 -6.81 -15.45 0.78
C ALA A 158 -5.63 -15.68 1.75
N ARG A 159 -4.39 -15.39 1.32
CA ARG A 159 -3.16 -15.75 2.06
C ARG A 159 -2.45 -14.55 2.69
N TYR A 160 -2.19 -13.49 1.92
CA TYR A 160 -1.24 -12.45 2.27
C TYR A 160 -1.86 -11.10 2.60
N CYS A 161 -3.09 -10.85 2.12
CA CYS A 161 -3.80 -9.60 2.34
C CYS A 161 -5.32 -9.83 2.51
N ARG A 162 -5.68 -10.66 3.49
CA ARG A 162 -7.09 -10.92 3.83
C ARG A 162 -7.81 -9.62 4.20
N THR A 163 -9.11 -9.57 3.96
CA THR A 163 -9.96 -8.49 4.46
C THR A 163 -9.86 -8.35 5.97
N VAL A 164 -10.38 -7.27 6.50
CA VAL A 164 -10.40 -7.04 7.96
C VAL A 164 -11.05 -8.22 8.68
N ASP A 165 -10.51 -8.57 9.83
CA ASP A 165 -11.10 -9.61 10.67
C ASP A 165 -12.43 -9.13 11.26
N PRO A 166 -13.55 -9.89 11.09
CA PRO A 166 -14.85 -9.47 11.59
C PRO A 166 -14.90 -9.36 13.12
N ASP A 167 -14.19 -10.24 13.82
CA ASP A 167 -14.15 -10.23 15.29
C ASP A 167 -13.33 -9.04 15.79
N PHE A 168 -12.20 -8.76 15.14
CA PHE A 168 -11.45 -7.53 15.42
C PHE A 168 -12.32 -6.29 15.22
N LEU A 169 -13.00 -6.18 14.08
CA LEU A 169 -13.81 -5.02 13.75
C LEU A 169 -14.97 -4.82 14.75
N ARG A 170 -15.63 -5.93 15.12
CA ARG A 170 -16.70 -5.94 16.13
C ARG A 170 -16.18 -5.48 17.50
N GLU A 171 -15.09 -6.07 17.98
CA GLU A 171 -14.50 -5.72 19.28
C GLU A 171 -13.94 -4.30 19.30
N LEU A 172 -13.31 -3.86 18.21
CA LEU A 172 -12.81 -2.51 18.08
C LEU A 172 -13.92 -1.45 18.19
N ASN A 173 -15.05 -1.68 17.52
CA ASN A 173 -16.19 -0.76 17.55
C ASN A 173 -16.99 -0.84 18.86
N ARG A 174 -17.00 -2.00 19.53
CA ARG A 174 -17.61 -2.17 20.84
C ARG A 174 -16.77 -1.52 21.94
N LYS A 175 -15.48 -1.81 22.01
CA LYS A 175 -14.58 -1.38 23.09
C LYS A 175 -14.10 0.07 22.95
N LYS A 176 -13.98 0.57 21.73
CA LYS A 176 -13.53 1.93 21.42
C LYS A 176 -12.27 2.32 22.21
N PRO A 177 -11.16 1.60 22.05
CA PRO A 177 -9.97 1.82 22.87
C PRO A 177 -9.48 3.28 22.80
N THR A 178 -9.02 3.80 23.93
CA THR A 178 -8.54 5.18 24.06
C THR A 178 -7.02 5.27 24.16
N THR A 179 -6.32 4.13 24.33
CA THR A 179 -4.86 4.06 24.36
C THR A 179 -4.34 3.08 23.31
N MET A 180 -3.12 3.31 22.81
CA MET A 180 -2.48 2.42 21.82
C MET A 180 -2.29 1.00 22.37
N ALA A 181 -1.99 0.85 23.66
CA ALA A 181 -1.87 -0.46 24.31
C ALA A 181 -3.19 -1.23 24.24
N ARG A 182 -4.31 -0.60 24.59
CA ARG A 182 -5.64 -1.22 24.49
C ARG A 182 -6.05 -1.50 23.06
N PHE A 183 -5.65 -0.67 22.12
CA PHE A 183 -5.87 -0.94 20.70
C PHE A 183 -5.09 -2.18 20.25
N ALA A 184 -3.82 -2.31 20.64
CA ALA A 184 -3.01 -3.50 20.38
C ALA A 184 -3.63 -4.75 21.00
N ASP A 185 -4.14 -4.67 22.24
CA ASP A 185 -4.83 -5.80 22.89
C ASP A 185 -6.04 -6.25 22.06
N VAL A 186 -6.86 -5.33 21.57
CA VAL A 186 -7.99 -5.67 20.70
C VAL A 186 -7.50 -6.30 19.40
N TRP A 187 -6.47 -5.74 18.77
CA TRP A 187 -5.91 -6.25 17.51
C TRP A 187 -5.45 -7.70 17.63
N TYR A 188 -4.62 -8.00 18.63
CA TYR A 188 -4.02 -9.33 18.76
C TYR A 188 -4.99 -10.37 19.34
N THR A 189 -5.79 -9.99 20.36
CA THR A 189 -6.68 -10.93 21.03
C THR A 189 -7.80 -11.41 20.13
N SER A 190 -8.42 -10.51 19.36
CA SER A 190 -9.54 -10.88 18.49
C SER A 190 -9.13 -11.77 17.31
N GLN A 191 -7.87 -11.77 16.96
CA GLN A 191 -7.33 -12.58 15.85
C GLN A 191 -6.55 -13.82 16.34
N ASN A 192 -6.59 -14.14 17.65
CA ASN A 192 -5.80 -15.22 18.26
C ASN A 192 -4.29 -15.12 17.98
N ALA A 193 -3.77 -13.89 17.91
CA ALA A 193 -2.41 -13.58 17.53
C ALA A 193 -1.55 -13.00 18.66
N ASN A 194 -1.89 -13.33 19.92
CA ASN A 194 -1.19 -12.82 21.11
C ASN A 194 0.24 -13.30 21.21
N PHE A 195 0.52 -14.51 20.70
CA PHE A 195 1.88 -15.05 20.70
C PHE A 195 2.74 -14.28 19.70
N GLY A 196 3.92 -13.86 20.14
CA GLY A 196 4.87 -13.20 19.25
C GLY A 196 4.46 -11.80 18.78
N ARG A 197 3.77 -10.99 19.61
CA ARG A 197 3.38 -9.61 19.28
C ARG A 197 4.53 -8.71 18.82
N THR A 198 5.77 -9.04 19.18
CA THR A 198 6.97 -8.33 18.77
C THR A 198 7.71 -9.01 17.61
N GLN A 199 7.27 -10.20 17.20
CA GLN A 199 7.91 -10.95 16.12
C GLN A 199 7.51 -10.40 14.76
N HIS A 200 8.46 -10.30 13.85
CA HIS A 200 8.22 -9.82 12.50
C HIS A 200 7.10 -10.58 11.76
N TYR A 201 7.03 -11.90 11.91
CA TYR A 201 6.07 -12.78 11.24
C TYR A 201 4.86 -13.15 12.11
N ASN A 202 4.30 -12.19 12.82
CA ASN A 202 3.03 -12.41 13.50
C ASN A 202 1.88 -12.57 12.48
N ASP A 203 1.02 -13.59 12.64
CA ASP A 203 -0.04 -13.92 11.66
C ASP A 203 -1.09 -12.82 11.46
N SER A 204 -1.26 -11.95 12.45
CA SER A 204 -2.16 -10.79 12.33
C SER A 204 -1.77 -9.82 11.21
N ARG A 205 -0.51 -9.86 10.75
CA ARG A 205 -0.01 -8.98 9.67
C ARG A 205 -0.65 -9.22 8.29
N TYR A 206 -1.19 -10.43 8.04
CA TYR A 206 -1.70 -10.82 6.72
C TYR A 206 -3.11 -10.30 6.43
N ARG A 207 -3.30 -8.99 6.60
CA ARG A 207 -4.53 -8.24 6.31
C ARG A 207 -4.26 -7.15 5.28
N MET A 208 -5.29 -6.72 4.52
CA MET A 208 -5.19 -5.57 3.61
C MET A 208 -4.67 -4.33 4.33
N LEU A 209 -5.18 -4.11 5.56
CA LEU A 209 -4.71 -3.07 6.47
C LEU A 209 -4.06 -3.76 7.69
N ASN A 210 -2.76 -3.61 7.81
CA ASN A 210 -1.95 -4.27 8.84
C ASN A 210 -1.56 -3.29 9.95
N TYR A 211 -2.14 -3.45 11.13
CA TYR A 211 -1.77 -2.70 12.34
C TYR A 211 -0.63 -3.33 13.15
N HIS A 212 -0.22 -4.56 12.86
CA HIS A 212 0.99 -5.10 13.48
C HIS A 212 2.20 -4.19 13.21
N ALA A 213 2.31 -3.64 12.00
CA ALA A 213 3.33 -2.66 11.64
C ALA A 213 3.24 -1.38 12.48
N THR A 214 2.05 -1.00 12.96
CA THR A 214 1.88 0.19 13.82
C THR A 214 2.58 0.02 15.16
N PHE A 215 2.57 -1.19 15.71
CA PHE A 215 3.18 -1.47 17.01
C PHE A 215 4.66 -1.84 16.93
N THR A 216 5.12 -2.31 15.76
CA THR A 216 6.49 -2.82 15.59
C THR A 216 7.39 -1.89 14.77
N LYS A 217 6.82 -1.14 13.82
CA LYS A 217 7.55 -0.24 12.90
C LYS A 217 7.12 1.24 13.01
N GLY A 218 6.06 1.55 13.76
CA GLY A 218 5.49 2.91 13.84
C GLY A 218 4.79 3.36 12.55
N THR A 219 4.29 2.44 11.73
CA THR A 219 3.62 2.73 10.46
C THR A 219 2.30 1.99 10.34
N VAL A 220 1.34 2.56 9.62
CA VAL A 220 0.17 1.81 9.14
C VAL A 220 0.53 1.21 7.78
N GLU A 221 0.42 -0.10 7.64
CA GLU A 221 0.80 -0.80 6.42
C GLU A 221 -0.44 -1.22 5.62
N PHE A 222 -0.44 -0.90 4.33
CA PHE A 222 -1.41 -1.35 3.34
C PHE A 222 -0.78 -2.42 2.46
N ARG A 223 -1.25 -3.67 2.56
CA ARG A 223 -0.65 -4.85 1.90
C ARG A 223 -1.41 -5.33 0.67
N LEU A 224 -2.52 -4.69 0.32
CA LEU A 224 -3.44 -5.19 -0.71
C LEU A 224 -2.93 -5.07 -2.14
N PHE A 225 -1.97 -4.20 -2.43
CA PHE A 225 -1.65 -3.83 -3.79
C PHE A 225 -0.81 -4.89 -4.53
N GLN A 226 -0.99 -4.89 -5.84
CA GLN A 226 -0.22 -5.64 -6.82
C GLN A 226 -0.21 -4.85 -8.12
N PHE A 227 0.77 -5.12 -8.99
CA PHE A 227 0.70 -4.59 -10.35
C PHE A 227 -0.21 -5.46 -11.22
N ASP A 228 -0.76 -4.85 -12.26
CA ASP A 228 -1.57 -5.55 -13.24
C ASP A 228 -0.76 -6.64 -13.94
N THR A 229 -1.33 -7.83 -14.06
CA THR A 229 -0.78 -8.87 -14.92
C THR A 229 -1.01 -8.46 -16.36
N PRO A 230 0.05 -8.36 -17.19
CA PRO A 230 -0.08 -7.97 -18.59
C PRO A 230 -0.89 -9.02 -19.37
N ALA A 231 -1.87 -8.58 -20.16
CA ALA A 231 -2.75 -9.47 -20.92
C ALA A 231 -2.01 -10.28 -22.00
N ASP A 232 -0.89 -9.75 -22.51
CA ASP A 232 -0.08 -10.36 -23.58
C ASP A 232 1.16 -11.11 -23.07
N GLY A 233 1.39 -11.13 -21.75
CA GLY A 233 2.58 -11.72 -21.13
C GLY A 233 3.91 -11.03 -21.50
N LYS A 234 3.87 -10.00 -22.34
CA LYS A 234 5.06 -9.29 -22.85
C LYS A 234 5.50 -8.13 -21.98
N GLN A 235 4.59 -7.53 -21.25
CA GLN A 235 4.90 -6.44 -20.32
C GLN A 235 5.36 -7.00 -18.96
N ASN A 236 6.07 -6.18 -18.22
CA ASN A 236 6.76 -6.62 -16.99
C ASN A 236 5.95 -6.42 -15.71
N GLY A 237 4.70 -5.98 -15.79
CA GLY A 237 3.87 -5.68 -14.62
C GLY A 237 4.24 -4.38 -13.90
N LEU A 238 5.51 -4.13 -13.60
CA LEU A 238 5.98 -2.89 -12.96
C LEU A 238 5.42 -1.63 -13.63
N HIS A 239 4.53 -0.90 -12.95
CA HIS A 239 3.84 0.25 -13.53
C HIS A 239 3.91 1.48 -12.62
N ALA A 240 4.73 2.46 -13.01
CA ALA A 240 5.00 3.67 -12.24
C ALA A 240 3.73 4.48 -11.87
N GLY A 241 2.76 4.56 -12.80
CA GLY A 241 1.49 5.23 -12.55
C GLY A 241 0.59 4.51 -11.53
N GLN A 242 0.59 3.17 -11.52
CA GLN A 242 -0.13 2.40 -10.50
C GLN A 242 0.49 2.63 -9.12
N LEU A 243 1.82 2.58 -9.01
CA LEU A 243 2.49 2.81 -7.74
C LEU A 243 2.17 4.20 -7.17
N LYS A 244 2.27 5.26 -7.99
CA LYS A 244 1.87 6.63 -7.58
C LYS A 244 0.42 6.65 -7.09
N SER A 245 -0.49 6.02 -7.83
CA SER A 245 -1.92 5.97 -7.48
C SER A 245 -2.17 5.26 -6.15
N TYR A 246 -1.45 4.19 -5.87
CA TYR A 246 -1.56 3.42 -4.63
C TYR A 246 -1.05 4.23 -3.43
N ILE A 247 0.10 4.90 -3.58
CA ILE A 247 0.65 5.79 -2.55
C ILE A 247 -0.33 6.93 -2.24
N GLN A 248 -0.84 7.60 -3.28
CA GLN A 248 -1.82 8.68 -3.13
C GLN A 248 -3.07 8.20 -2.39
N LEU A 249 -3.57 6.99 -2.71
CA LEU A 249 -4.73 6.41 -2.03
C LEU A 249 -4.45 6.17 -0.54
N CYS A 250 -3.32 5.56 -0.19
CA CYS A 250 -2.97 5.29 1.20
C CYS A 250 -2.82 6.58 2.04
N LEU A 251 -2.13 7.58 1.48
CA LEU A 251 -1.97 8.89 2.11
C LEU A 251 -3.32 9.57 2.36
N ALA A 252 -4.22 9.53 1.36
CA ALA A 252 -5.55 10.13 1.45
C ALA A 252 -6.46 9.39 2.43
N LEU A 253 -6.39 8.06 2.50
CA LEU A 253 -7.12 7.25 3.48
C LEU A 253 -6.67 7.55 4.92
N SER A 254 -5.35 7.63 5.12
CA SER A 254 -4.76 8.00 6.40
C SER A 254 -5.23 9.39 6.83
N GLU A 255 -5.19 10.39 5.94
CA GLU A 255 -5.63 11.75 6.25
C GLU A 255 -7.15 11.82 6.52
N MET A 256 -7.98 11.19 5.69
CA MET A 256 -9.43 11.13 5.92
C MET A 256 -9.76 10.54 7.30
N ALA A 257 -9.06 9.49 7.70
CA ALA A 257 -9.29 8.86 9.01
C ALA A 257 -8.97 9.77 10.19
N LYS A 258 -8.02 10.70 10.04
CA LYS A 258 -7.69 11.71 11.03
C LYS A 258 -8.72 12.83 11.11
N GLU A 259 -9.33 13.20 9.98
CA GLU A 259 -10.27 14.32 9.87
C GLU A 259 -11.70 13.98 10.31
N VAL A 260 -12.17 12.76 10.01
CA VAL A 260 -13.56 12.41 10.31
C VAL A 260 -13.80 12.18 11.80
N SER A 261 -14.92 12.66 12.30
CA SER A 261 -15.33 12.43 13.69
C SER A 261 -15.61 10.95 13.99
N GLY A 262 -16.05 10.18 12.99
CA GLY A 262 -16.30 8.75 13.03
C GLY A 262 -16.52 8.19 11.63
N ALA A 263 -16.35 6.88 11.46
CA ALA A 263 -16.60 6.17 10.21
C ALA A 263 -17.39 4.89 10.47
N SER A 264 -18.26 4.53 9.52
CA SER A 264 -19.02 3.28 9.54
C SER A 264 -18.23 2.17 8.85
N ALA A 265 -18.27 0.97 9.42
CA ALA A 265 -17.71 -0.23 8.82
C ALA A 265 -18.69 -0.94 7.86
N LYS A 266 -19.96 -0.45 7.79
CA LYS A 266 -20.98 -1.10 6.97
C LYS A 266 -20.64 -0.95 5.49
N PRO A 267 -20.48 -2.06 4.74
CA PRO A 267 -20.29 -2.00 3.30
C PRO A 267 -21.44 -1.25 2.62
N GLN A 268 -21.11 -0.41 1.66
CA GLN A 268 -22.13 0.24 0.85
C GLN A 268 -22.54 -0.70 -0.28
N GLN A 269 -23.83 -0.94 -0.41
CA GLN A 269 -24.36 -1.59 -1.61
C GLN A 269 -24.35 -0.56 -2.74
N ASN A 270 -23.56 -0.82 -3.77
CA ASN A 270 -23.40 0.08 -4.89
C ASN A 270 -23.98 -0.56 -6.17
N GLU A 271 -25.10 -0.07 -6.64
CA GLU A 271 -25.66 -0.44 -7.95
C GLU A 271 -24.73 -0.02 -9.11
N ASN A 272 -23.99 1.07 -8.90
CA ASN A 272 -22.98 1.57 -9.84
C ASN A 272 -21.62 1.72 -9.14
N PRO A 273 -20.77 0.68 -9.14
CA PRO A 273 -19.46 0.70 -8.47
C PRO A 273 -18.53 1.77 -8.99
N LYS A 274 -18.55 2.07 -10.31
CA LYS A 274 -17.70 3.11 -10.90
C LYS A 274 -18.05 4.51 -10.38
N TYR A 275 -19.34 4.82 -10.30
CA TYR A 275 -19.81 6.07 -9.71
C TYR A 275 -19.44 6.17 -8.22
N ALA A 276 -19.64 5.08 -7.48
CA ALA A 276 -19.32 5.02 -6.06
C ALA A 276 -17.82 5.27 -5.82
N MET A 277 -16.95 4.60 -6.58
CA MET A 277 -15.49 4.80 -6.50
C MET A 277 -15.15 6.26 -6.84
N ARG A 278 -15.63 6.79 -7.97
CA ARG A 278 -15.37 8.17 -8.34
C ARG A 278 -15.79 9.16 -7.25
N THR A 279 -16.98 9.00 -6.69
CA THR A 279 -17.50 9.87 -5.64
C THR A 279 -16.65 9.78 -4.37
N TRP A 280 -16.20 8.57 -4.00
CA TRP A 280 -15.33 8.36 -2.87
C TRP A 280 -13.96 9.01 -3.08
N LEU A 281 -13.34 8.85 -4.26
CA LEU A 281 -12.07 9.49 -4.61
C LEU A 281 -12.16 11.02 -4.51
N LEU A 282 -13.27 11.64 -4.95
CA LEU A 282 -13.46 13.08 -4.79
C LEU A 282 -13.51 13.51 -3.31
N ARG A 283 -14.14 12.69 -2.44
CA ARG A 283 -14.15 12.93 -0.99
C ARG A 283 -12.77 12.77 -0.36
N LEU A 284 -11.93 11.90 -0.92
CA LEU A 284 -10.53 11.72 -0.55
C LEU A 284 -9.62 12.86 -1.03
N GLY A 285 -10.14 13.83 -1.78
CA GLY A 285 -9.36 14.95 -2.30
C GLY A 285 -8.73 14.71 -3.67
N PHE A 286 -9.12 13.65 -4.40
CA PHE A 286 -8.60 13.36 -5.74
C PHE A 286 -9.24 14.28 -6.78
N ILE A 287 -8.89 15.58 -6.72
CA ILE A 287 -9.39 16.65 -7.58
C ILE A 287 -8.23 17.28 -8.33
N GLY A 288 -8.44 17.65 -9.59
CA GLY A 288 -7.42 18.25 -10.44
C GLY A 288 -6.59 17.24 -11.22
N ASP A 289 -5.64 17.76 -12.00
CA ASP A 289 -4.85 16.98 -12.97
C ASP A 289 -3.83 16.05 -12.29
N GLU A 290 -3.32 16.44 -11.13
CA GLU A 290 -2.39 15.63 -10.34
C GLU A 290 -2.92 14.24 -10.02
N PHE A 291 -4.23 14.12 -9.79
CA PHE A 291 -4.89 12.86 -9.44
C PHE A 291 -5.62 12.20 -10.61
N LYS A 292 -5.47 12.72 -11.85
CA LYS A 292 -6.14 12.18 -13.02
C LYS A 292 -5.78 10.71 -13.24
N THR A 293 -4.50 10.39 -13.27
CA THR A 293 -4.01 9.01 -13.44
C THR A 293 -4.55 8.07 -12.35
N ALA A 294 -4.61 8.52 -11.10
CA ALA A 294 -5.13 7.72 -10.01
C ALA A 294 -6.64 7.46 -10.16
N ARG A 295 -7.42 8.49 -10.54
CA ARG A 295 -8.86 8.31 -10.82
C ARG A 295 -9.09 7.31 -11.95
N ASP A 296 -8.32 7.41 -13.03
CA ASP A 296 -8.44 6.51 -14.18
C ASP A 296 -8.10 5.06 -13.79
N ILE A 297 -6.99 4.85 -13.09
CA ILE A 297 -6.54 3.51 -12.66
C ILE A 297 -7.54 2.87 -11.71
N LEU A 298 -8.04 3.63 -10.71
CA LEU A 298 -8.93 3.11 -9.68
C LEU A 298 -10.39 2.92 -10.14
N THR A 299 -10.76 3.44 -11.31
CA THR A 299 -12.13 3.31 -11.84
C THR A 299 -12.23 2.45 -13.10
N LYS A 300 -11.13 2.24 -13.85
CA LYS A 300 -11.14 1.63 -15.19
C LYS A 300 -11.80 0.26 -15.27
N ARG A 301 -11.71 -0.56 -14.21
CA ARG A 301 -12.22 -1.93 -14.19
C ARG A 301 -13.60 -2.08 -13.62
N LEU A 302 -14.10 -1.06 -12.95
CA LEU A 302 -15.42 -1.09 -12.34
C LEU A 302 -16.51 -0.96 -13.40
N PRO A 303 -17.56 -1.79 -13.33
CA PRO A 303 -18.70 -1.65 -14.22
C PRO A 303 -19.51 -0.39 -13.89
N GLY A 304 -20.31 0.03 -14.86
CA GLY A 304 -21.20 1.18 -14.73
C GLY A 304 -20.63 2.46 -15.31
N ASP A 305 -21.29 3.57 -15.03
CA ASP A 305 -20.99 4.92 -15.50
C ASP A 305 -20.40 5.77 -14.39
N ALA A 306 -19.38 6.57 -14.69
CA ALA A 306 -18.77 7.45 -13.70
C ALA A 306 -19.58 8.72 -13.43
N ALA A 307 -20.48 9.11 -14.32
CA ALA A 307 -21.23 10.38 -14.24
C ALA A 307 -22.59 10.24 -13.53
N PHE A 308 -23.24 9.07 -13.65
CA PHE A 308 -24.59 8.86 -13.15
C PHE A 308 -24.66 7.77 -12.07
N ARG A 309 -25.44 8.02 -11.01
CA ARG A 309 -25.63 7.07 -9.91
C ARG A 309 -26.43 5.83 -10.35
N THR A 310 -27.46 6.02 -11.14
CA THR A 310 -28.30 4.97 -11.70
C THR A 310 -28.07 4.87 -13.19
N ALA A 311 -28.21 3.65 -13.76
CA ALA A 311 -28.18 3.47 -15.20
C ALA A 311 -29.27 4.37 -15.84
N ARG A 312 -28.93 5.07 -16.93
CA ARG A 312 -29.97 5.66 -17.78
C ARG A 312 -30.60 4.52 -18.53
N VAL A 313 -31.91 4.34 -18.32
CA VAL A 313 -32.78 3.49 -19.14
C VAL A 313 -32.89 4.08 -20.53
#